data_599bf7d80f33fdb8a1f719ba2abc483c
#
_entry.id   599bf7d80f33fdb8a1f719ba2abc483c
#
_cell.length_a   1.000
_cell.length_b   1.000
_cell.length_c   1.000
_cell.angle_alpha   90.00
_cell.angle_beta   90.00
_cell.angle_gamma   90.00
#
_symmetry.space_group_name_H-M   'P 1'
#
loop_
_entity.id
_entity.type
_entity.pdbx_description
1 polymer ?
#
loop_
_entity_poly.entity_id
_entity_poly.type
_entity_poly.pdbx_seq_one_letter_code
_entity_poly.pdbx_strand_id
1 'polypeptide(L)'
;MRRSFLLLFFSVSLFFLVSCSLLQGPQQLTIPTPPGGTPFASIAQAGPLITDPEGNVIEAVNQDLRLLLGEVSNQNLVGYVQTLAGFNTRNTYSATDAEGVGIGAARRWIFNEFIRVGNGRLLVEVDEFPVNQGGVVYNQQNIMATLQGTGSHPGVVVLAAHYDSRGVDPLNGSGFAPGANDNGSGVAALLETARVLSSREWNQTIVFVAFAAEEQNRLGSTHFVSDRLLTGWRFDAMVSTDIVGGRPGIPQSVRLFSPGPDGSPPRQFARYMHFLGTLYLPQFPYEMIDAEDRPGRYSDHVSFLQAGVPAVRLTESVEDQNHQHNSSDTADLLDYNYLLQVTQLNIAVLGNIAGGPAQPVAPALSPMAEPGAYILTWIPDSNAAGYAISFRPVGSAAYPEFRYVNSNQAGNVAITGLDASVQYAVSIAGLDGNGRIGLFSPEVLTP
;
A
#
# COMPACT_ATOMS: atom_id res chain seq x y z
N MET A 1 -54.31 -3.41 -70.94
CA MET A 1 -54.56 -4.76 -70.49
C MET A 1 -54.20 -4.84 -69.00
N ARG A 2 -55.22 -5.00 -68.20
CA ARG A 2 -55.12 -5.09 -66.73
C ARG A 2 -54.73 -6.50 -66.31
N ARG A 3 -53.76 -6.64 -65.39
CA ARG A 3 -53.64 -7.87 -64.60
C ARG A 3 -53.47 -7.46 -63.14
N SER A 4 -54.46 -7.77 -62.35
CA SER A 4 -54.59 -7.67 -60.93
C SER A 4 -53.71 -8.79 -60.29
N PHE A 5 -52.95 -8.41 -59.28
CA PHE A 5 -52.29 -9.39 -58.36
C PHE A 5 -52.90 -9.25 -56.99
N LEU A 6 -53.42 -10.34 -56.52
CA LEU A 6 -54.04 -10.54 -55.20
C LEU A 6 -52.97 -10.61 -54.16
N LEU A 7 -52.94 -9.76 -53.09
CA LEU A 7 -52.13 -9.85 -51.98
C LEU A 7 -52.84 -10.58 -50.85
N LEU A 8 -52.32 -11.77 -50.54
CA LEU A 8 -52.68 -12.54 -49.31
C LEU A 8 -52.01 -11.95 -48.10
N PHE A 9 -52.79 -11.44 -47.13
CA PHE A 9 -52.29 -11.10 -45.82
C PHE A 9 -52.21 -12.32 -44.93
N PHE A 10 -50.99 -12.73 -44.55
CA PHE A 10 -50.75 -13.65 -43.44
C PHE A 10 -50.52 -12.82 -42.17
N SER A 11 -51.48 -12.87 -41.24
CA SER A 11 -51.32 -12.29 -39.88
C SER A 11 -50.53 -13.27 -39.04
N VAL A 12 -49.31 -12.92 -38.70
CA VAL A 12 -48.52 -13.62 -37.69
C VAL A 12 -48.77 -12.94 -36.33
N SER A 13 -49.51 -13.60 -35.46
CA SER A 13 -49.71 -13.19 -34.09
C SER A 13 -48.45 -13.47 -33.30
N LEU A 14 -47.71 -12.43 -32.94
CA LEU A 14 -46.54 -12.50 -32.09
C LEU A 14 -47.00 -12.50 -30.61
N PHE A 15 -46.94 -13.66 -29.95
CA PHE A 15 -47.13 -13.76 -28.53
C PHE A 15 -45.88 -13.20 -27.82
N PHE A 16 -46.00 -12.02 -27.21
CA PHE A 16 -45.04 -11.53 -26.26
C PHE A 16 -45.18 -12.32 -24.93
N LEU A 17 -44.29 -13.27 -24.71
CA LEU A 17 -44.05 -13.80 -23.36
C LEU A 17 -43.26 -12.75 -22.57
N VAL A 18 -43.99 -12.02 -21.74
CA VAL A 18 -43.34 -11.21 -20.67
C VAL A 18 -42.82 -12.18 -19.64
N SER A 19 -41.52 -12.46 -19.70
CA SER A 19 -40.80 -13.16 -18.64
C SER A 19 -40.63 -12.19 -17.49
N CYS A 20 -41.36 -12.40 -16.41
CA CYS A 20 -41.06 -11.81 -15.10
C CYS A 20 -39.71 -12.35 -14.63
N SER A 21 -38.66 -11.57 -14.80
CA SER A 21 -37.42 -11.80 -14.07
C SER A 21 -37.67 -11.46 -12.59
N LEU A 22 -37.90 -12.48 -11.80
CA LEU A 22 -37.88 -12.44 -10.35
C LEU A 22 -36.54 -11.81 -9.91
N LEU A 23 -36.66 -10.82 -9.04
CA LEU A 23 -35.58 -10.23 -8.26
C LEU A 23 -34.69 -11.33 -7.69
N GLN A 24 -33.55 -11.56 -8.32
CA GLN A 24 -32.45 -12.28 -7.69
C GLN A 24 -31.87 -11.34 -6.65
N GLY A 25 -31.95 -11.75 -5.38
CA GLY A 25 -31.22 -11.13 -4.30
C GLY A 25 -29.71 -11.15 -4.57
N PRO A 26 -28.90 -10.41 -3.82
CA PRO A 26 -27.47 -10.29 -4.05
C PRO A 26 -26.87 -11.70 -4.16
N GLN A 27 -26.27 -11.99 -5.31
CA GLN A 27 -25.54 -13.25 -5.49
C GLN A 27 -24.39 -13.23 -4.47
N GLN A 28 -24.43 -14.15 -3.51
CA GLN A 28 -23.24 -14.50 -2.73
C GLN A 28 -22.19 -15.02 -3.74
N LEU A 29 -21.12 -14.27 -3.90
CA LEU A 29 -19.92 -14.72 -4.57
C LEU A 29 -19.37 -15.92 -3.79
N THR A 30 -19.66 -17.12 -4.25
CA THR A 30 -18.98 -18.32 -3.79
C THR A 30 -17.57 -18.31 -4.39
N ILE A 31 -16.60 -17.90 -3.57
CA ILE A 31 -15.18 -17.95 -3.92
C ILE A 31 -14.78 -19.43 -3.96
N PRO A 32 -14.19 -19.94 -5.08
CA PRO A 32 -13.73 -21.32 -5.15
C PRO A 32 -12.61 -21.54 -4.11
N THR A 33 -12.77 -22.54 -3.27
CA THR A 33 -11.73 -22.99 -2.33
C THR A 33 -10.58 -23.58 -3.14
N PRO A 34 -9.31 -23.16 -2.90
CA PRO A 34 -8.16 -23.79 -3.55
C PRO A 34 -8.07 -25.27 -3.16
N PRO A 35 -7.74 -26.19 -4.06
CA PRO A 35 -7.61 -27.58 -3.73
C PRO A 35 -6.40 -27.77 -2.80
N GLY A 36 -6.61 -28.27 -1.58
CA GLY A 36 -5.61 -28.85 -0.70
C GLY A 36 -4.94 -27.95 0.32
N GLY A 37 -5.40 -26.70 0.54
CA GLY A 37 -4.95 -25.86 1.65
C GLY A 37 -5.85 -26.02 2.87
N THR A 38 -5.28 -26.27 4.05
CA THR A 38 -5.99 -26.03 5.33
C THR A 38 -6.53 -24.61 5.31
N PRO A 39 -7.82 -24.37 5.61
CA PRO A 39 -8.32 -23.00 5.68
C PRO A 39 -7.54 -22.29 6.76
N PHE A 40 -6.82 -21.20 6.38
CA PHE A 40 -6.30 -20.27 7.36
C PHE A 40 -7.51 -19.81 8.18
N ALA A 41 -7.46 -20.02 9.49
CA ALA A 41 -8.47 -19.49 10.39
C ALA A 41 -8.52 -17.99 10.13
N SER A 42 -9.62 -17.52 9.53
CA SER A 42 -9.82 -16.11 9.24
C SER A 42 -9.78 -15.37 10.57
N ILE A 43 -8.73 -14.63 10.84
CA ILE A 43 -8.64 -13.72 11.99
C ILE A 43 -9.88 -12.79 12.04
N ALA A 44 -10.46 -12.49 10.87
CA ALA A 44 -11.70 -11.72 10.72
C ALA A 44 -12.96 -12.40 11.30
N GLN A 45 -12.93 -13.70 11.65
CA GLN A 45 -14.09 -14.43 12.19
C GLN A 45 -13.95 -14.84 13.66
N ALA A 46 -12.79 -14.70 14.30
CA ALA A 46 -12.53 -15.24 15.63
C ALA A 46 -11.93 -14.25 16.63
N GLY A 47 -11.79 -12.97 16.30
CA GLY A 47 -11.34 -11.96 17.26
C GLY A 47 -12.43 -11.67 18.30
N PRO A 48 -12.11 -11.56 19.59
CA PRO A 48 -13.07 -11.02 20.56
C PRO A 48 -13.49 -9.62 20.09
N LEU A 49 -14.79 -9.37 20.12
CA LEU A 49 -15.34 -8.07 19.76
C LEU A 49 -14.91 -7.06 20.82
N ILE A 50 -14.33 -5.95 20.38
CA ILE A 50 -14.09 -4.81 21.26
C ILE A 50 -15.42 -4.08 21.39
N THR A 51 -15.75 -3.68 22.60
CA THR A 51 -16.92 -2.81 22.84
C THR A 51 -16.43 -1.44 23.28
N ASP A 52 -17.09 -0.40 22.79
CA ASP A 52 -16.90 0.96 23.31
C ASP A 52 -17.44 1.06 24.76
N PRO A 53 -17.23 2.20 25.47
CA PRO A 53 -17.75 2.39 26.82
C PRO A 53 -19.27 2.29 26.93
N GLU A 54 -19.99 2.51 25.85
CA GLU A 54 -21.47 2.42 25.74
C GLU A 54 -21.94 0.99 25.46
N GLY A 55 -21.00 0.05 25.21
CA GLY A 55 -21.29 -1.37 24.94
C GLY A 55 -21.57 -1.71 23.48
N ASN A 56 -21.34 -0.77 22.54
CA ASN A 56 -21.42 -1.07 21.11
C ASN A 56 -20.18 -1.85 20.65
N VAL A 57 -20.41 -2.80 19.75
CA VAL A 57 -19.34 -3.62 19.19
C VAL A 57 -18.53 -2.83 18.17
N ILE A 58 -17.21 -2.79 18.36
CA ILE A 58 -16.28 -2.24 17.39
C ILE A 58 -15.68 -3.40 16.60
N GLU A 59 -15.95 -3.44 15.30
CA GLU A 59 -15.30 -4.38 14.40
C GLU A 59 -13.82 -3.97 14.18
N ALA A 60 -12.91 -4.95 14.15
CA ALA A 60 -11.49 -4.71 13.89
C ALA A 60 -11.19 -4.35 12.41
N VAL A 61 -12.21 -4.09 11.62
CA VAL A 61 -12.12 -3.70 10.21
C VAL A 61 -13.02 -2.50 9.98
N ASN A 62 -12.41 -1.39 9.60
CA ASN A 62 -13.16 -0.17 9.30
C ASN A 62 -13.98 -0.32 8.00
N GLN A 63 -15.29 -0.12 8.09
CA GLN A 63 -16.21 -0.31 6.96
C GLN A 63 -16.04 0.78 5.88
N ASP A 64 -15.69 2.02 6.26
CA ASP A 64 -15.43 3.10 5.30
C ASP A 64 -14.17 2.78 4.47
N LEU A 65 -13.11 2.25 5.10
CA LEU A 65 -11.94 1.75 4.36
C LEU A 65 -12.30 0.61 3.41
N ARG A 66 -13.17 -0.33 3.81
CA ARG A 66 -13.66 -1.37 2.88
C ARG A 66 -14.36 -0.78 1.66
N LEU A 67 -15.18 0.24 1.84
CA LEU A 67 -15.81 0.93 0.72
C LEU A 67 -14.76 1.59 -0.18
N LEU A 68 -13.76 2.26 0.41
CA LEU A 68 -12.66 2.88 -0.35
C LEU A 68 -11.87 1.87 -1.18
N LEU A 69 -11.63 0.65 -0.67
CA LEU A 69 -10.99 -0.41 -1.46
C LEU A 69 -11.81 -0.74 -2.73
N GLY A 70 -13.13 -0.68 -2.65
CA GLY A 70 -14.03 -0.87 -3.79
C GLY A 70 -14.01 0.27 -4.81
N GLU A 71 -13.48 1.44 -4.46
CA GLU A 71 -13.37 2.59 -5.36
C GLU A 71 -12.14 2.53 -6.28
N VAL A 72 -11.20 1.58 -6.07
CA VAL A 72 -10.03 1.42 -6.94
C VAL A 72 -10.48 1.04 -8.35
N SER A 73 -10.07 1.83 -9.34
CA SER A 73 -10.48 1.69 -10.73
C SER A 73 -9.42 1.01 -11.57
N ASN A 74 -9.73 -0.18 -12.06
CA ASN A 74 -8.88 -0.89 -13.00
C ASN A 74 -8.65 -0.08 -14.30
N GLN A 75 -9.68 0.64 -14.74
CA GLN A 75 -9.59 1.50 -15.93
C GLN A 75 -8.57 2.64 -15.72
N ASN A 76 -8.53 3.24 -14.54
CA ASN A 76 -7.55 4.27 -14.22
C ASN A 76 -6.13 3.67 -14.21
N LEU A 77 -5.93 2.53 -13.55
CA LEU A 77 -4.63 1.86 -13.50
C LEU A 77 -4.10 1.54 -14.91
N VAL A 78 -4.94 0.98 -15.77
CA VAL A 78 -4.60 0.75 -17.19
C VAL A 78 -4.21 2.06 -17.88
N GLY A 79 -5.03 3.10 -17.73
CA GLY A 79 -4.80 4.40 -18.37
C GLY A 79 -3.49 5.06 -17.90
N TYR A 80 -3.19 4.99 -16.61
CA TYR A 80 -1.95 5.55 -16.05
C TYR A 80 -0.71 4.83 -16.59
N VAL A 81 -0.69 3.50 -16.54
CA VAL A 81 0.44 2.71 -17.07
C VAL A 81 0.63 2.96 -18.57
N GLN A 82 -0.44 2.94 -19.35
CA GLN A 82 -0.38 3.20 -20.79
C GLN A 82 0.15 4.61 -21.10
N THR A 83 -0.27 5.62 -20.34
CA THR A 83 0.22 6.99 -20.53
C THR A 83 1.70 7.09 -20.19
N LEU A 84 2.14 6.52 -19.06
CA LEU A 84 3.54 6.53 -18.65
C LEU A 84 4.44 5.81 -19.67
N ALA A 85 4.04 4.63 -20.13
CA ALA A 85 4.74 3.88 -21.16
C ALA A 85 4.76 4.62 -22.51
N GLY A 86 3.71 5.40 -22.80
CA GLY A 86 3.57 6.19 -24.02
C GLY A 86 4.55 7.35 -24.16
N PHE A 87 5.25 7.76 -23.10
CA PHE A 87 6.35 8.75 -23.19
C PHE A 87 7.62 8.18 -23.84
N ASN A 88 7.61 6.97 -24.36
CA ASN A 88 8.69 6.24 -25.02
C ASN A 88 9.88 5.90 -24.10
N THR A 89 10.31 6.85 -23.31
CA THR A 89 11.34 6.71 -22.28
C THR A 89 11.09 7.76 -21.21
N ARG A 90 11.42 7.42 -19.98
CA ARG A 90 11.44 8.36 -18.85
C ARG A 90 12.83 8.37 -18.21
N ASN A 91 13.86 8.03 -19.03
CA ASN A 91 15.24 7.99 -18.57
C ASN A 91 15.67 9.35 -18.01
N THR A 92 16.40 9.34 -16.91
CA THR A 92 16.90 10.53 -16.21
C THR A 92 17.62 11.52 -17.15
N TYR A 93 18.25 11.01 -18.21
CA TYR A 93 19.00 11.82 -19.20
C TYR A 93 18.19 12.11 -20.47
N SER A 94 16.89 11.79 -20.48
CA SER A 94 16.04 12.04 -21.65
C SER A 94 15.56 13.50 -21.72
N ALA A 95 14.82 13.84 -22.79
CA ALA A 95 14.33 15.19 -23.03
C ALA A 95 13.48 15.73 -21.87
N THR A 96 13.77 16.97 -21.46
CA THR A 96 13.05 17.67 -20.39
C THR A 96 11.99 18.64 -20.92
N ASP A 97 12.15 19.15 -22.15
CA ASP A 97 11.31 20.22 -22.70
C ASP A 97 10.32 19.70 -23.77
N ALA A 98 10.54 18.50 -24.29
CA ALA A 98 9.67 17.92 -25.32
C ALA A 98 8.26 17.65 -24.80
N GLU A 99 7.26 17.91 -25.62
CA GLU A 99 5.89 17.50 -25.36
C GLU A 99 5.71 16.02 -25.73
N GLY A 100 5.12 15.23 -24.84
CA GLY A 100 4.72 13.84 -25.12
C GLY A 100 5.85 12.78 -25.12
N VAL A 101 7.10 13.15 -24.88
CA VAL A 101 8.23 12.20 -24.77
C VAL A 101 9.22 12.61 -23.69
N GLY A 102 9.90 11.62 -23.11
CA GLY A 102 10.95 11.84 -22.14
C GLY A 102 10.48 12.13 -20.73
N ILE A 103 11.45 12.24 -19.82
CA ILE A 103 11.20 12.42 -18.37
C ILE A 103 10.49 13.74 -18.09
N GLY A 104 10.73 14.79 -18.88
CA GLY A 104 10.08 16.09 -18.72
C GLY A 104 8.58 16.05 -19.00
N ALA A 105 8.16 15.31 -20.03
CA ALA A 105 6.74 15.10 -20.32
C ALA A 105 6.06 14.29 -19.22
N ALA A 106 6.71 13.22 -18.75
CA ALA A 106 6.19 12.37 -17.68
C ALA A 106 5.98 13.15 -16.37
N ARG A 107 6.99 13.93 -15.92
CA ARG A 107 6.87 14.70 -14.66
C ARG A 107 5.78 15.76 -14.72
N ARG A 108 5.61 16.46 -15.87
CA ARG A 108 4.51 17.42 -16.05
C ARG A 108 3.14 16.75 -16.01
N TRP A 109 3.04 15.57 -16.62
CA TRP A 109 1.80 14.79 -16.59
C TRP A 109 1.49 14.31 -15.18
N ILE A 110 2.45 13.75 -14.43
CA ILE A 110 2.26 13.30 -13.03
C ILE A 110 1.84 14.47 -12.15
N PHE A 111 2.48 15.65 -12.28
CA PHE A 111 2.13 16.85 -11.54
C PHE A 111 0.66 17.25 -11.78
N ASN A 112 0.26 17.32 -13.03
CA ASN A 112 -1.13 17.65 -13.41
C ASN A 112 -2.11 16.57 -12.97
N GLU A 113 -1.71 15.30 -13.01
CA GLU A 113 -2.55 14.20 -12.59
C GLU A 113 -2.80 14.20 -11.08
N PHE A 114 -1.80 14.51 -10.26
CA PHE A 114 -2.01 14.73 -8.83
C PHE A 114 -2.98 15.88 -8.55
N ILE A 115 -2.88 16.99 -9.28
CA ILE A 115 -3.86 18.08 -9.17
C ILE A 115 -5.27 17.58 -9.52
N ARG A 116 -5.41 16.85 -10.62
CA ARG A 116 -6.68 16.34 -11.09
C ARG A 116 -7.32 15.36 -10.10
N VAL A 117 -6.55 14.36 -9.63
CA VAL A 117 -7.08 13.32 -8.72
C VAL A 117 -7.29 13.85 -7.31
N GLY A 118 -6.52 14.83 -6.89
CA GLY A 118 -6.65 15.48 -5.59
C GLY A 118 -7.90 16.34 -5.42
N ASN A 119 -8.52 16.75 -6.52
CA ASN A 119 -9.75 17.56 -6.52
C ASN A 119 -9.69 18.75 -5.53
N GLY A 120 -8.56 19.46 -5.53
CA GLY A 120 -8.30 20.63 -4.66
C GLY A 120 -7.87 20.28 -3.23
N ARG A 121 -7.68 19.01 -2.89
CA ARG A 121 -7.25 18.58 -1.53
C ARG A 121 -5.78 18.24 -1.44
N LEU A 122 -5.10 18.01 -2.56
CA LEU A 122 -3.66 17.77 -2.60
C LEU A 122 -2.90 19.09 -2.83
N LEU A 123 -1.94 19.37 -1.98
CA LEU A 123 -0.90 20.36 -2.25
C LEU A 123 0.19 19.66 -3.08
N VAL A 124 0.31 20.07 -4.35
CA VAL A 124 1.27 19.45 -5.29
C VAL A 124 2.47 20.37 -5.45
N GLU A 125 3.66 19.83 -5.24
CA GLU A 125 4.92 20.57 -5.24
C GLU A 125 5.99 19.83 -6.04
N VAL A 126 6.99 20.57 -6.46
CA VAL A 126 8.19 20.05 -7.14
C VAL A 126 9.37 20.17 -6.17
N ASP A 127 10.12 19.07 -6.03
CA ASP A 127 11.34 18.98 -5.24
C ASP A 127 12.52 18.78 -6.20
N GLU A 128 13.30 19.85 -6.43
CA GLU A 128 14.35 19.89 -7.46
C GLU A 128 15.72 19.50 -6.91
N PHE A 129 16.46 18.71 -7.68
CA PHE A 129 17.82 18.32 -7.34
C PHE A 129 18.69 18.11 -8.57
N PRO A 130 20.03 18.34 -8.49
CA PRO A 130 20.96 18.11 -9.59
C PRO A 130 21.43 16.66 -9.64
N VAL A 131 21.52 16.11 -10.87
CA VAL A 131 22.20 14.85 -11.18
C VAL A 131 23.40 15.17 -12.06
N ASN A 132 24.61 14.84 -11.62
CA ASN A 132 25.84 15.11 -12.37
C ASN A 132 26.31 13.84 -13.08
N GLN A 133 26.37 13.90 -14.41
CA GLN A 133 26.83 12.80 -15.24
C GLN A 133 27.85 13.31 -16.27
N GLY A 134 29.08 12.81 -16.17
CA GLY A 134 30.15 13.17 -17.11
C GLY A 134 30.46 14.67 -17.17
N GLY A 135 30.25 15.42 -16.10
CA GLY A 135 30.42 16.87 -16.05
C GLY A 135 29.23 17.69 -16.56
N VAL A 136 28.16 17.03 -16.99
CA VAL A 136 26.88 17.68 -17.34
C VAL A 136 25.93 17.57 -16.16
N VAL A 137 25.26 18.67 -15.80
CA VAL A 137 24.24 18.72 -14.74
C VAL A 137 22.86 18.57 -15.38
N TYR A 138 22.12 17.56 -14.93
CA TYR A 138 20.74 17.33 -15.28
C TYR A 138 19.85 17.66 -14.08
N ASN A 139 19.03 18.71 -14.17
CA ASN A 139 18.11 19.06 -13.11
C ASN A 139 16.91 18.11 -13.11
N GLN A 140 16.81 17.28 -12.07
CA GLN A 140 15.71 16.36 -11.85
C GLN A 140 14.71 16.92 -10.88
N GLN A 141 13.50 16.33 -10.89
CA GLN A 141 12.37 16.79 -10.08
C GLN A 141 11.62 15.60 -9.51
N ASN A 142 11.58 15.45 -8.21
CA ASN A 142 10.56 14.65 -7.56
C ASN A 142 9.22 15.40 -7.61
N ILE A 143 8.13 14.70 -7.78
CA ILE A 143 6.78 15.28 -7.73
C ILE A 143 6.13 14.81 -6.44
N MET A 144 5.84 15.75 -5.57
CA MET A 144 5.25 15.49 -4.26
C MET A 144 3.81 16.00 -4.21
N ALA A 145 2.92 15.20 -3.61
CA ALA A 145 1.55 15.59 -3.35
C ALA A 145 1.20 15.32 -1.87
N THR A 146 0.85 16.36 -1.14
CA THR A 146 0.55 16.29 0.29
C THR A 146 -0.96 16.34 0.53
N LEU A 147 -1.51 15.30 1.13
CA LEU A 147 -2.85 15.29 1.71
C LEU A 147 -2.74 15.64 3.19
N GLN A 148 -3.01 16.90 3.49
CA GLN A 148 -2.84 17.44 4.82
C GLN A 148 -3.77 16.80 5.83
N GLY A 149 -3.21 16.30 6.94
CA GLY A 149 -3.98 15.79 8.08
C GLY A 149 -4.65 16.92 8.86
N THR A 150 -5.80 16.61 9.46
CA THR A 150 -6.58 17.55 10.28
C THR A 150 -6.28 17.43 11.78
N GLY A 151 -5.60 16.35 12.19
CA GLY A 151 -5.22 16.10 13.58
C GLY A 151 -3.91 16.78 13.99
N SER A 152 -3.54 16.60 15.24
CA SER A 152 -2.31 17.16 15.82
C SER A 152 -1.08 16.25 15.68
N HIS A 153 -1.18 15.13 14.98
CA HIS A 153 -0.07 14.18 14.84
C HIS A 153 1.06 14.80 14.00
N PRO A 154 2.29 14.94 14.54
CA PRO A 154 3.36 15.67 13.88
C PRO A 154 4.08 14.86 12.78
N GLY A 155 3.88 13.55 12.74
CA GLY A 155 4.51 12.68 11.77
C GLY A 155 3.73 12.57 10.47
N VAL A 156 4.42 12.12 9.41
CA VAL A 156 3.82 11.84 8.11
C VAL A 156 4.03 10.39 7.73
N VAL A 157 3.09 9.84 6.95
CA VAL A 157 3.27 8.56 6.29
C VAL A 157 3.47 8.79 4.79
N VAL A 158 4.44 8.09 4.20
CA VAL A 158 4.82 8.26 2.79
C VAL A 158 4.45 7.04 1.96
N LEU A 159 3.83 7.26 0.81
CA LEU A 159 3.74 6.30 -0.29
C LEU A 159 4.54 6.83 -1.46
N ALA A 160 5.43 6.01 -2.01
CA ALA A 160 6.27 6.43 -3.12
C ALA A 160 6.43 5.37 -4.20
N ALA A 161 6.76 5.85 -5.40
CA ALA A 161 7.18 5.07 -6.54
C ALA A 161 8.12 5.93 -7.39
N HIS A 162 9.12 5.35 -8.05
CA HIS A 162 9.90 6.12 -9.00
C HIS A 162 9.20 6.19 -10.36
N TYR A 163 9.38 7.29 -11.06
CA TYR A 163 8.75 7.48 -12.36
C TYR A 163 9.73 7.45 -13.54
N ASP A 164 11.03 7.51 -13.25
CA ASP A 164 12.04 7.29 -14.29
C ASP A 164 12.06 5.83 -14.76
N SER A 165 12.52 5.59 -15.96
CA SER A 165 12.72 4.27 -16.58
C SER A 165 14.01 4.24 -17.31
N ARG A 166 14.55 3.04 -17.61
CA ARG A 166 15.77 2.90 -18.41
C ARG A 166 15.72 1.74 -19.38
N GLY A 167 16.53 1.85 -20.41
CA GLY A 167 16.88 0.71 -21.26
C GLY A 167 18.07 -0.08 -20.72
N VAL A 168 18.59 -0.99 -21.54
CA VAL A 168 19.77 -1.80 -21.23
C VAL A 168 20.99 -0.91 -20.90
N ASP A 169 21.18 0.16 -21.66
CA ASP A 169 22.15 1.20 -21.34
C ASP A 169 21.46 2.28 -20.48
N PRO A 170 21.78 2.38 -19.18
CA PRO A 170 21.15 3.34 -18.27
C PRO A 170 21.46 4.81 -18.62
N LEU A 171 22.49 5.06 -19.41
CA LEU A 171 22.89 6.40 -19.82
C LEU A 171 22.25 6.84 -21.15
N ASN A 172 21.56 5.94 -21.84
CA ASN A 172 20.89 6.25 -23.11
C ASN A 172 19.54 6.93 -22.89
N GLY A 173 19.54 8.25 -22.84
CA GLY A 173 18.33 9.06 -22.68
C GLY A 173 17.38 9.07 -23.89
N SER A 174 17.75 8.47 -25.03
CA SER A 174 16.92 8.43 -26.25
C SER A 174 16.43 7.03 -26.62
N GLY A 175 16.91 5.99 -25.93
CA GLY A 175 16.48 4.62 -26.16
C GLY A 175 15.02 4.39 -25.78
N PHE A 176 14.30 3.54 -26.52
CA PHE A 176 12.95 3.15 -26.19
C PHE A 176 12.95 2.27 -24.93
N ALA A 177 12.37 2.79 -23.85
CA ALA A 177 12.31 2.16 -22.53
C ALA A 177 10.97 2.52 -21.88
N PRO A 178 9.87 1.86 -22.27
CA PRO A 178 8.52 2.22 -21.83
C PRO A 178 8.32 2.06 -20.31
N GLY A 179 9.03 1.10 -19.68
CA GLY A 179 9.04 0.93 -18.23
C GLY A 179 7.62 0.79 -17.66
N ALA A 180 6.78 -0.07 -18.25
CA ALA A 180 5.39 -0.20 -17.86
C ALA A 180 5.27 -0.85 -16.48
N ASN A 181 6.02 -1.92 -16.22
CA ASN A 181 6.10 -2.55 -14.91
C ASN A 181 7.15 -1.86 -14.03
N ASP A 182 8.31 -1.53 -14.59
CA ASP A 182 9.42 -0.87 -13.90
C ASP A 182 9.57 0.61 -14.35
N ASN A 183 8.94 1.64 -13.69
CA ASN A 183 8.01 1.47 -12.59
C ASN A 183 6.70 2.26 -12.85
N GLY A 184 6.17 2.15 -14.08
CA GLY A 184 4.85 2.69 -14.41
C GLY A 184 3.73 2.08 -13.55
N SER A 185 3.88 0.80 -13.16
CA SER A 185 2.95 0.10 -12.29
C SER A 185 2.87 0.74 -10.89
N GLY A 186 4.03 1.02 -10.29
CA GLY A 186 4.10 1.68 -8.98
C GLY A 186 3.53 3.10 -9.01
N VAL A 187 3.84 3.89 -10.06
CA VAL A 187 3.27 5.23 -10.22
C VAL A 187 1.76 5.18 -10.42
N ALA A 188 1.24 4.19 -11.14
CA ALA A 188 -0.20 4.00 -11.29
C ALA A 188 -0.88 3.69 -9.94
N ALA A 189 -0.31 2.80 -9.14
CA ALA A 189 -0.78 2.52 -7.80
C ALA A 189 -0.72 3.76 -6.88
N LEU A 190 0.35 4.55 -6.98
CA LEU A 190 0.53 5.81 -6.24
C LEU A 190 -0.58 6.82 -6.56
N LEU A 191 -0.83 7.09 -7.85
CA LEU A 191 -1.85 8.05 -8.31
C LEU A 191 -3.27 7.61 -7.94
N GLU A 192 -3.57 6.33 -8.09
CA GLU A 192 -4.90 5.79 -7.77
C GLU A 192 -5.14 5.77 -6.25
N THR A 193 -4.11 5.44 -5.45
CA THR A 193 -4.18 5.56 -3.98
C THR A 193 -4.43 7.02 -3.56
N ALA A 194 -3.71 7.98 -4.17
CA ALA A 194 -3.91 9.40 -3.91
C ALA A 194 -5.33 9.85 -4.26
N ARG A 195 -5.88 9.39 -5.39
CA ARG A 195 -7.26 9.67 -5.80
C ARG A 195 -8.28 9.20 -4.76
N VAL A 196 -8.16 7.95 -4.34
CA VAL A 196 -9.13 7.35 -3.41
C VAL A 196 -9.04 8.00 -2.03
N LEU A 197 -7.82 8.14 -1.48
CA LEU A 197 -7.65 8.71 -0.14
C LEU A 197 -7.97 10.20 -0.07
N SER A 198 -7.83 10.95 -1.17
CA SER A 198 -8.20 12.36 -1.23
C SER A 198 -9.72 12.59 -1.11
N SER A 199 -10.54 11.56 -1.21
CA SER A 199 -11.99 11.65 -1.01
C SER A 199 -12.41 11.77 0.47
N ARG A 200 -11.48 11.58 1.41
CA ARG A 200 -11.71 11.60 2.87
C ARG A 200 -10.75 12.54 3.59
N GLU A 201 -11.11 12.88 4.83
CA GLU A 201 -10.24 13.55 5.78
C GLU A 201 -9.52 12.53 6.67
N TRP A 202 -8.28 12.82 7.01
CA TRP A 202 -7.42 11.95 7.81
C TRP A 202 -6.82 12.74 8.96
N ASN A 203 -6.56 12.07 10.08
CA ASN A 203 -5.94 12.71 11.25
C ASN A 203 -4.47 13.06 10.99
N GLN A 204 -3.75 12.18 10.28
CA GLN A 204 -2.34 12.32 9.97
C GLN A 204 -2.14 12.70 8.49
N THR A 205 -1.09 13.46 8.23
CA THR A 205 -0.69 13.84 6.86
C THR A 205 -0.16 12.64 6.09
N ILE A 206 -0.67 12.48 4.86
CA ILE A 206 -0.19 11.50 3.89
C ILE A 206 0.57 12.23 2.79
N VAL A 207 1.77 11.73 2.46
CA VAL A 207 2.59 12.30 1.39
C VAL A 207 2.79 11.26 0.31
N PHE A 208 2.42 11.61 -0.92
CA PHE A 208 2.62 10.81 -2.13
C PHE A 208 3.80 11.39 -2.88
N VAL A 209 4.78 10.54 -3.24
CA VAL A 209 5.98 11.03 -3.96
C VAL A 209 6.29 10.15 -5.17
N ALA A 210 6.35 10.78 -6.34
CA ALA A 210 6.92 10.17 -7.54
C ALA A 210 8.39 10.60 -7.63
N PHE A 211 9.32 9.67 -7.37
CA PHE A 211 10.76 9.94 -7.37
C PHE A 211 11.35 9.91 -8.78
N ALA A 212 12.31 10.80 -9.04
CA ALA A 212 13.16 10.78 -10.21
C ALA A 212 14.50 10.14 -9.88
N ALA A 213 15.21 9.66 -10.91
CA ALA A 213 16.58 9.16 -10.82
C ALA A 213 16.78 8.04 -9.77
N GLU A 214 15.79 7.15 -9.64
CA GLU A 214 15.93 5.90 -8.91
C GLU A 214 16.96 5.02 -9.60
N GLU A 215 16.85 4.89 -10.92
CA GLU A 215 17.71 4.11 -11.80
C GLU A 215 19.17 4.62 -11.84
N GLN A 216 19.41 5.80 -11.30
CA GLN A 216 20.73 6.38 -11.02
C GLN A 216 21.08 6.28 -9.53
N ASN A 217 20.79 5.13 -8.93
CA ASN A 217 21.14 4.82 -7.55
C ASN A 217 20.31 5.62 -6.52
N ARG A 218 19.03 5.78 -6.77
CA ARG A 218 18.05 6.39 -5.84
C ARG A 218 18.36 7.84 -5.46
N LEU A 219 18.88 8.63 -6.41
CA LEU A 219 19.29 10.01 -6.11
C LEU A 219 18.11 10.87 -5.65
N GLY A 220 16.92 10.68 -6.24
CA GLY A 220 15.72 11.45 -5.88
C GLY A 220 15.25 11.19 -4.47
N SER A 221 15.11 9.93 -4.07
CA SER A 221 14.68 9.59 -2.71
C SER A 221 15.72 9.92 -1.66
N THR A 222 17.01 9.78 -1.99
CA THR A 222 18.12 10.17 -1.10
C THR A 222 18.11 11.68 -0.85
N HIS A 223 17.94 12.49 -1.91
CA HIS A 223 17.79 13.93 -1.77
C HIS A 223 16.58 14.27 -0.90
N PHE A 224 15.42 13.73 -1.25
CA PHE A 224 14.16 14.02 -0.57
C PHE A 224 14.22 13.75 0.92
N VAL A 225 14.58 12.52 1.33
CA VAL A 225 14.56 12.16 2.76
C VAL A 225 15.57 12.98 3.56
N SER A 226 16.75 13.25 2.98
CA SER A 226 17.79 14.04 3.63
C SER A 226 17.36 15.50 3.84
N ASP A 227 16.80 16.13 2.82
CA ASP A 227 16.32 17.52 2.89
C ASP A 227 15.14 17.65 3.87
N ARG A 228 14.18 16.74 3.81
CA ARG A 228 13.01 16.78 4.70
C ARG A 228 13.38 16.55 6.17
N LEU A 229 14.34 15.68 6.48
CA LEU A 229 14.84 15.52 7.84
C LEU A 229 15.57 16.78 8.33
N LEU A 230 16.38 17.41 7.47
CA LEU A 230 17.05 18.67 7.80
C LEU A 230 16.07 19.83 8.06
N THR A 231 14.91 19.80 7.39
CA THR A 231 13.83 20.78 7.59
C THR A 231 12.87 20.42 8.72
N GLY A 232 13.17 19.36 9.47
CA GLY A 232 12.44 18.97 10.68
C GLY A 232 11.23 18.07 10.47
N TRP A 233 11.09 17.44 9.29
CA TRP A 233 10.05 16.45 9.07
C TRP A 233 10.29 15.22 9.93
N ARG A 234 9.20 14.65 10.40
CA ARG A 234 9.17 13.35 11.07
C ARG A 234 8.42 12.35 10.21
N PHE A 235 9.09 11.28 9.83
CA PHE A 235 8.49 10.17 9.10
C PHE A 235 8.14 9.04 10.07
N ASP A 236 6.88 8.60 10.06
CA ASP A 236 6.47 7.45 10.89
C ASP A 236 6.63 6.15 10.11
N ALA A 237 6.36 6.15 8.81
CA ALA A 237 6.56 5.01 7.93
C ALA A 237 6.64 5.43 6.45
N MET A 238 7.27 4.58 5.63
CA MET A 238 7.31 4.75 4.17
C MET A 238 7.02 3.42 3.48
N VAL A 239 6.14 3.47 2.47
CA VAL A 239 5.89 2.35 1.55
C VAL A 239 6.42 2.72 0.17
N SER A 240 7.28 1.88 -0.41
CA SER A 240 7.72 1.96 -1.80
C SER A 240 7.01 0.89 -2.62
N THR A 241 6.34 1.29 -3.69
CA THR A 241 5.76 0.38 -4.69
C THR A 241 6.62 0.38 -5.94
N ASP A 242 7.23 -0.78 -6.23
CA ASP A 242 8.18 -0.88 -7.31
C ASP A 242 8.18 -2.30 -7.92
N ILE A 243 7.86 -2.38 -9.21
CA ILE A 243 7.59 -3.61 -9.97
C ILE A 243 6.41 -4.36 -9.32
N VAL A 244 5.21 -3.81 -9.48
CA VAL A 244 3.97 -4.33 -8.88
C VAL A 244 2.87 -4.59 -9.91
N GLY A 245 3.23 -4.73 -11.17
CA GLY A 245 2.29 -4.94 -12.26
C GLY A 245 1.72 -6.35 -12.34
N GLY A 246 2.42 -7.34 -11.80
CA GLY A 246 2.03 -8.75 -11.94
C GLY A 246 2.16 -9.26 -13.37
N ARG A 247 1.75 -10.51 -13.59
CA ARG A 247 1.78 -11.16 -14.90
C ARG A 247 0.51 -11.96 -15.13
N PRO A 248 -0.19 -11.78 -16.27
CA PRO A 248 -1.42 -12.50 -16.56
C PRO A 248 -1.24 -14.02 -16.53
N GLY A 249 -2.10 -14.70 -15.80
CA GLY A 249 -2.08 -16.16 -15.69
C GLY A 249 -1.00 -16.75 -14.79
N ILE A 250 -0.20 -15.92 -14.12
CA ILE A 250 0.81 -16.34 -13.14
C ILE A 250 0.31 -15.92 -11.74
N PRO A 251 -0.14 -16.85 -10.89
CA PRO A 251 -0.48 -16.51 -9.52
C PRO A 251 0.73 -15.97 -8.77
N GLN A 252 0.56 -14.82 -8.11
CA GLN A 252 1.65 -14.14 -7.42
C GLN A 252 1.22 -13.66 -6.03
N SER A 253 2.16 -13.69 -5.09
CA SER A 253 2.13 -12.93 -3.85
C SER A 253 2.75 -11.55 -4.04
N VAL A 254 2.50 -10.66 -3.08
CA VAL A 254 3.31 -9.45 -2.93
C VAL A 254 4.39 -9.71 -1.87
N ARG A 255 5.65 -9.41 -2.23
CA ARG A 255 6.78 -9.45 -1.28
C ARG A 255 6.88 -8.12 -0.54
N LEU A 256 7.08 -8.21 0.76
CA LEU A 256 7.33 -7.10 1.67
C LEU A 256 8.79 -7.18 2.14
N PHE A 257 9.68 -6.46 1.47
CA PHE A 257 11.09 -6.39 1.86
C PHE A 257 11.26 -5.46 3.07
N SER A 258 11.84 -6.01 4.13
CA SER A 258 12.05 -5.31 5.39
C SER A 258 13.22 -5.95 6.15
N PRO A 259 14.38 -5.26 6.30
CA PRO A 259 15.56 -5.88 6.88
C PRO A 259 15.45 -6.10 8.40
N GLY A 260 16.14 -7.17 8.87
CA GLY A 260 16.35 -7.48 10.29
C GLY A 260 17.14 -6.42 11.06
N PRO A 261 17.36 -6.62 12.35
CA PRO A 261 17.01 -7.81 13.13
C PRO A 261 15.48 -7.97 13.33
N ASP A 262 15.07 -9.12 13.90
CA ASP A 262 13.66 -9.54 14.02
C ASP A 262 12.72 -8.45 14.60
N GLY A 263 13.14 -7.74 15.66
CA GLY A 263 12.40 -6.62 16.27
C GLY A 263 12.68 -5.25 15.65
N SER A 264 13.31 -5.16 14.47
CA SER A 264 13.59 -3.86 13.85
C SER A 264 12.31 -3.12 13.43
N PRO A 265 12.30 -1.78 13.42
CA PRO A 265 11.13 -1.01 12.99
C PRO A 265 10.63 -1.36 11.58
N PRO A 266 11.48 -1.60 10.57
CA PRO A 266 11.01 -2.06 9.26
C PRO A 266 10.31 -3.43 9.32
N ARG A 267 10.82 -4.39 10.10
CA ARG A 267 10.17 -5.70 10.30
C ARG A 267 8.82 -5.58 10.99
N GLN A 268 8.72 -4.73 12.01
CA GLN A 268 7.45 -4.47 12.69
C GLN A 268 6.45 -3.82 11.75
N PHE A 269 6.90 -2.88 10.91
CA PHE A 269 6.05 -2.24 9.91
C PHE A 269 5.57 -3.24 8.83
N ALA A 270 6.43 -4.13 8.35
CA ALA A 270 6.01 -5.19 7.43
C ALA A 270 4.98 -6.13 8.06
N ARG A 271 5.13 -6.48 9.35
CA ARG A 271 4.12 -7.28 10.09
C ARG A 271 2.78 -6.55 10.21
N TYR A 272 2.81 -5.25 10.44
CA TYR A 272 1.61 -4.43 10.44
C TYR A 272 0.91 -4.44 9.07
N MET A 273 1.67 -4.26 7.99
CA MET A 273 1.15 -4.33 6.62
C MET A 273 0.56 -5.71 6.31
N HIS A 274 1.27 -6.79 6.67
CA HIS A 274 0.79 -8.16 6.53
C HIS A 274 -0.51 -8.38 7.31
N PHE A 275 -0.57 -7.93 8.56
CA PHE A 275 -1.76 -8.03 9.39
C PHE A 275 -2.96 -7.32 8.77
N LEU A 276 -2.82 -6.07 8.35
CA LEU A 276 -3.89 -5.35 7.66
C LEU A 276 -4.28 -6.01 6.33
N GLY A 277 -3.29 -6.49 5.58
CA GLY A 277 -3.52 -7.22 4.35
C GLY A 277 -4.43 -8.44 4.58
N THR A 278 -4.15 -9.24 5.61
CA THR A 278 -4.98 -10.41 5.94
C THR A 278 -6.39 -10.04 6.40
N LEU A 279 -6.57 -8.87 7.03
CA LEU A 279 -7.89 -8.38 7.44
C LEU A 279 -8.73 -7.85 6.26
N TYR A 280 -8.14 -7.05 5.40
CA TYR A 280 -8.85 -6.34 4.33
C TYR A 280 -8.88 -7.10 3.01
N LEU A 281 -7.84 -7.88 2.72
CA LEU A 281 -7.63 -8.63 1.46
C LEU A 281 -7.20 -10.08 1.77
N PRO A 282 -8.03 -10.88 2.45
CA PRO A 282 -7.65 -12.19 2.97
C PRO A 282 -7.29 -13.21 1.89
N GLN A 283 -7.67 -12.97 0.64
CA GLN A 283 -7.36 -13.86 -0.49
C GLN A 283 -6.08 -13.44 -1.25
N PHE A 284 -5.54 -12.26 -0.95
CA PHE A 284 -4.30 -11.80 -1.58
C PHE A 284 -3.10 -12.35 -0.80
N PRO A 285 -2.19 -13.08 -1.44
CA PRO A 285 -1.07 -13.70 -0.72
C PRO A 285 0.08 -12.71 -0.49
N TYR A 286 0.72 -12.83 0.68
CA TYR A 286 1.81 -11.98 1.14
C TYR A 286 3.03 -12.80 1.48
N GLU A 287 4.24 -12.29 1.15
CA GLU A 287 5.51 -12.85 1.58
C GLU A 287 6.35 -11.78 2.29
N MET A 288 6.65 -11.98 3.57
CA MET A 288 7.57 -11.10 4.29
C MET A 288 9.00 -11.56 4.09
N ILE A 289 9.83 -10.73 3.49
CA ILE A 289 11.23 -11.04 3.18
C ILE A 289 12.13 -10.31 4.19
N ASP A 290 12.95 -11.10 4.93
CA ASP A 290 13.95 -10.56 5.85
C ASP A 290 15.23 -10.22 5.09
N ALA A 291 15.16 -9.14 4.33
CA ALA A 291 16.26 -8.56 3.59
C ALA A 291 15.97 -7.09 3.29
N GLU A 292 17.02 -6.31 3.10
CA GLU A 292 16.88 -4.93 2.62
C GLU A 292 16.20 -4.89 1.27
N ASP A 293 16.64 -5.73 0.32
CA ASP A 293 16.08 -5.94 -1.00
C ASP A 293 16.71 -7.20 -1.63
N ARG A 294 16.55 -7.38 -2.93
CA ARG A 294 17.25 -8.38 -3.74
C ARG A 294 18.73 -7.98 -3.87
N PRO A 295 19.68 -8.91 -3.88
CA PRO A 295 21.10 -8.57 -4.05
C PRO A 295 21.36 -7.74 -5.32
N GLY A 296 21.92 -6.54 -5.14
CA GLY A 296 22.26 -5.62 -6.23
C GLY A 296 21.09 -4.92 -6.92
N ARG A 297 19.88 -5.03 -6.38
CA ARG A 297 18.66 -4.42 -6.95
C ARG A 297 17.85 -3.76 -5.83
N TYR A 298 18.17 -2.53 -5.56
CA TYR A 298 17.61 -1.74 -4.47
C TYR A 298 16.62 -0.71 -5.01
N SER A 299 15.62 -0.36 -4.19
CA SER A 299 14.64 0.67 -4.51
C SER A 299 14.64 1.81 -3.47
N ASP A 300 13.80 2.80 -3.68
CA ASP A 300 13.73 4.06 -2.93
C ASP A 300 13.58 3.90 -1.42
N HIS A 301 12.95 2.81 -0.93
CA HIS A 301 12.82 2.52 0.50
C HIS A 301 14.18 2.44 1.22
N VAL A 302 15.25 2.05 0.51
CA VAL A 302 16.59 1.93 1.09
C VAL A 302 17.12 3.30 1.53
N SER A 303 16.82 4.37 0.80
CA SER A 303 17.20 5.74 1.20
C SER A 303 16.57 6.12 2.55
N PHE A 304 15.31 5.70 2.78
CA PHE A 304 14.61 5.93 4.05
C PHE A 304 15.15 5.02 5.16
N LEU A 305 15.42 3.74 4.88
CA LEU A 305 16.06 2.84 5.84
C LEU A 305 17.41 3.37 6.33
N GLN A 306 18.25 3.88 5.43
CA GLN A 306 19.54 4.49 5.75
C GLN A 306 19.39 5.76 6.59
N ALA A 307 18.28 6.46 6.45
CA ALA A 307 17.93 7.62 7.25
C ALA A 307 17.25 7.26 8.60
N GLY A 308 17.09 5.96 8.91
CA GLY A 308 16.48 5.47 10.15
C GLY A 308 14.95 5.49 10.15
N VAL A 309 14.31 5.68 9.00
CA VAL A 309 12.85 5.65 8.84
C VAL A 309 12.37 4.22 8.57
N PRO A 310 11.33 3.72 9.26
CA PRO A 310 10.73 2.44 8.93
C PRO A 310 10.18 2.44 7.50
N ALA A 311 10.77 1.63 6.62
CA ALA A 311 10.37 1.57 5.22
C ALA A 311 10.24 0.12 4.75
N VAL A 312 9.26 -0.12 3.87
CA VAL A 312 8.98 -1.42 3.26
C VAL A 312 8.82 -1.24 1.76
N ARG A 313 9.47 -2.10 0.98
CA ARG A 313 9.22 -2.22 -0.45
C ARG A 313 8.18 -3.29 -0.73
N LEU A 314 7.19 -2.95 -1.54
CA LEU A 314 6.28 -3.88 -2.20
C LEU A 314 6.81 -4.19 -3.60
N THR A 315 6.89 -5.48 -3.94
CA THR A 315 7.20 -5.92 -5.31
C THR A 315 6.56 -7.28 -5.59
N GLU A 316 6.28 -7.58 -6.85
CA GLU A 316 5.70 -8.86 -7.26
C GLU A 316 6.65 -10.04 -6.96
N SER A 317 6.09 -11.23 -6.65
CA SER A 317 6.92 -12.38 -6.26
C SER A 317 7.59 -13.09 -7.44
N VAL A 318 7.01 -13.00 -8.62
CA VAL A 318 7.52 -13.66 -9.84
C VAL A 318 7.85 -12.60 -10.90
N GLU A 319 8.99 -11.95 -10.71
CA GLU A 319 9.46 -10.94 -11.64
C GLU A 319 9.91 -11.54 -12.97
N ASP A 320 9.64 -10.84 -14.07
CA ASP A 320 10.19 -11.18 -15.39
C ASP A 320 11.39 -10.30 -15.76
N GLN A 321 12.55 -10.76 -15.37
CA GLN A 321 13.80 -10.04 -15.63
C GLN A 321 14.13 -9.87 -17.14
N ASN A 322 13.49 -10.66 -18.03
CA ASN A 322 13.68 -10.52 -19.47
C ASN A 322 13.01 -9.27 -20.04
N HIS A 323 12.00 -8.74 -19.34
CA HIS A 323 11.27 -7.54 -19.76
C HIS A 323 11.72 -6.28 -19.02
N GLN A 324 12.38 -6.41 -17.88
CA GLN A 324 12.87 -5.25 -17.12
C GLN A 324 14.05 -4.56 -17.79
N HIS A 325 14.14 -3.24 -17.70
CA HIS A 325 15.22 -2.41 -18.20
C HIS A 325 15.47 -2.54 -19.71
N ASN A 326 14.43 -2.72 -20.49
CA ASN A 326 14.52 -2.79 -21.95
C ASN A 326 13.20 -2.39 -22.64
N SER A 327 13.19 -2.46 -23.98
CA SER A 327 12.05 -2.05 -24.80
C SER A 327 10.82 -2.97 -24.70
N SER A 328 10.93 -4.12 -24.03
CA SER A 328 9.86 -5.12 -23.91
C SER A 328 9.00 -4.95 -22.66
N ASP A 329 9.33 -4.00 -21.78
CA ASP A 329 8.52 -3.68 -20.59
C ASP A 329 7.29 -2.84 -20.99
N THR A 330 6.26 -3.51 -21.50
CA THR A 330 5.07 -2.89 -22.11
C THR A 330 3.81 -3.12 -21.30
N ALA A 331 2.83 -2.24 -21.43
CA ALA A 331 1.61 -2.20 -20.62
C ALA A 331 0.68 -3.42 -20.80
N ASP A 332 0.77 -4.13 -21.92
CA ASP A 332 -0.02 -5.33 -22.22
C ASP A 332 0.45 -6.58 -21.49
N LEU A 333 1.62 -6.54 -20.85
CA LEU A 333 2.19 -7.64 -20.07
C LEU A 333 1.75 -7.66 -18.61
N LEU A 334 1.07 -6.62 -18.12
CA LEU A 334 0.68 -6.49 -16.72
C LEU A 334 -0.64 -7.19 -16.40
N ASP A 335 -0.74 -7.75 -15.19
CA ASP A 335 -1.99 -8.19 -14.57
C ASP A 335 -2.60 -7.06 -13.73
N TYR A 336 -3.51 -6.33 -14.34
CA TYR A 336 -4.15 -5.20 -13.67
C TYR A 336 -5.04 -5.58 -12.49
N ASN A 337 -5.45 -6.85 -12.35
CA ASN A 337 -6.15 -7.30 -11.15
C ASN A 337 -5.17 -7.47 -9.98
N TYR A 338 -3.95 -7.94 -10.26
CA TYR A 338 -2.89 -7.95 -9.27
C TYR A 338 -2.50 -6.53 -8.84
N LEU A 339 -2.28 -5.63 -9.79
CA LEU A 339 -1.97 -4.21 -9.52
C LEU A 339 -3.07 -3.53 -8.70
N LEU A 340 -4.34 -3.85 -8.99
CA LEU A 340 -5.50 -3.37 -8.23
C LEU A 340 -5.40 -3.83 -6.76
N GLN A 341 -5.07 -5.09 -6.50
CA GLN A 341 -4.95 -5.61 -5.13
C GLN A 341 -3.79 -4.96 -4.37
N VAL A 342 -2.64 -4.71 -5.02
CA VAL A 342 -1.53 -3.96 -4.42
C VAL A 342 -1.97 -2.53 -4.08
N THR A 343 -2.71 -1.88 -4.97
CA THR A 343 -3.26 -0.53 -4.74
C THR A 343 -4.23 -0.53 -3.54
N GLN A 344 -5.08 -1.54 -3.44
CA GLN A 344 -5.98 -1.73 -2.29
C GLN A 344 -5.20 -1.93 -0.99
N LEU A 345 -4.09 -2.68 -1.00
CA LEU A 345 -3.22 -2.82 0.17
C LEU A 345 -2.65 -1.47 0.61
N ASN A 346 -2.18 -0.64 -0.32
CA ASN A 346 -1.72 0.72 0.00
C ASN A 346 -2.81 1.55 0.70
N ILE A 347 -4.04 1.51 0.19
CA ILE A 347 -5.18 2.23 0.78
C ILE A 347 -5.49 1.70 2.19
N ALA A 348 -5.52 0.38 2.38
CA ALA A 348 -5.77 -0.23 3.68
C ALA A 348 -4.71 0.17 4.71
N VAL A 349 -3.43 0.15 4.31
CA VAL A 349 -2.31 0.50 5.19
C VAL A 349 -2.32 1.99 5.53
N LEU A 350 -2.33 2.85 4.53
CA LEU A 350 -2.26 4.30 4.75
C LEU A 350 -3.51 4.84 5.46
N GLY A 351 -4.69 4.33 5.11
CA GLY A 351 -5.94 4.76 5.72
C GLY A 351 -6.06 4.34 7.19
N ASN A 352 -5.52 3.18 7.57
CA ASN A 352 -5.44 2.79 8.97
C ASN A 352 -4.42 3.64 9.74
N ILE A 353 -3.23 3.87 9.19
CA ILE A 353 -2.21 4.72 9.85
C ILE A 353 -2.74 6.14 10.00
N ALA A 354 -3.19 6.75 8.91
CA ALA A 354 -3.57 8.16 8.91
C ALA A 354 -4.90 8.46 9.62
N GLY A 355 -5.78 7.47 9.71
CA GLY A 355 -7.09 7.64 10.35
C GLY A 355 -7.18 7.05 11.76
N GLY A 356 -6.29 6.14 12.14
CA GLY A 356 -6.30 5.45 13.42
C GLY A 356 -5.71 6.27 14.57
N PRO A 357 -5.75 5.71 15.79
CA PRO A 357 -5.09 6.31 16.96
C PRO A 357 -3.57 6.38 16.78
N ALA A 358 -2.95 7.28 17.53
CA ALA A 358 -1.49 7.39 17.57
C ALA A 358 -0.84 6.09 18.09
N GLN A 359 0.39 5.85 17.63
CA GLN A 359 1.19 4.72 18.09
C GLN A 359 1.35 4.76 19.63
N PRO A 360 0.99 3.69 20.38
CA PRO A 360 1.17 3.66 21.82
C PRO A 360 2.64 3.81 22.22
N VAL A 361 2.88 4.61 23.24
CA VAL A 361 4.25 4.93 23.69
C VAL A 361 4.58 4.28 25.04
N ALA A 362 5.88 4.08 25.29
CA ALA A 362 6.43 3.53 26.52
C ALA A 362 5.83 2.17 26.94
N PRO A 363 5.72 1.17 26.05
CA PRO A 363 5.30 -0.15 26.44
C PRO A 363 6.34 -0.77 27.39
N ALA A 364 5.86 -1.43 28.47
CA ALA A 364 6.74 -2.12 29.41
C ALA A 364 6.06 -3.39 29.93
N LEU A 365 6.87 -4.43 30.15
CA LEU A 365 6.45 -5.71 30.75
C LEU A 365 7.08 -5.89 32.12
N SER A 366 6.28 -6.27 33.10
CA SER A 366 6.73 -6.67 34.44
C SER A 366 6.27 -8.10 34.73
N PRO A 367 7.17 -9.03 35.13
CA PRO A 367 6.78 -10.40 35.42
C PRO A 367 5.86 -10.47 36.65
N MET A 368 4.94 -11.40 36.63
CA MET A 368 4.10 -11.77 37.79
C MET A 368 4.70 -12.99 38.50
N ALA A 369 4.15 -13.38 39.65
CA ALA A 369 4.58 -14.56 40.39
C ALA A 369 4.33 -15.88 39.62
N GLU A 370 3.29 -15.91 38.78
CA GLU A 370 2.95 -17.07 37.94
C GLU A 370 3.83 -17.07 36.70
N PRO A 371 4.52 -18.21 36.36
CA PRO A 371 5.28 -18.32 35.13
C PRO A 371 4.42 -18.08 33.87
N GLY A 372 4.95 -17.33 32.91
CA GLY A 372 4.21 -16.97 31.67
C GLY A 372 3.14 -15.88 31.88
N ALA A 373 3.16 -15.21 33.05
CA ALA A 373 2.27 -14.10 33.36
C ALA A 373 3.03 -12.79 33.55
N TYR A 374 2.48 -11.71 32.98
CA TYR A 374 3.11 -10.38 32.96
C TYR A 374 2.08 -9.27 33.15
N ILE A 375 2.48 -8.14 33.69
CA ILE A 375 1.74 -6.89 33.61
C ILE A 375 2.31 -6.08 32.44
N LEU A 376 1.46 -5.78 31.46
CA LEU A 376 1.79 -4.90 30.35
C LEU A 376 1.25 -3.50 30.67
N THR A 377 2.14 -2.51 30.58
CA THR A 377 1.80 -1.09 30.75
C THR A 377 2.17 -0.27 29.51
N TRP A 378 1.42 0.79 29.25
CA TRP A 378 1.71 1.78 28.23
C TRP A 378 0.97 3.07 28.54
N ILE A 379 1.29 4.16 27.81
CA ILE A 379 0.52 5.41 27.89
C ILE A 379 -0.65 5.33 26.89
N PRO A 380 -1.91 5.29 27.36
CA PRO A 380 -3.08 5.21 26.50
C PRO A 380 -3.29 6.50 25.69
N ASP A 381 -3.79 6.35 24.44
CA ASP A 381 -4.32 7.46 23.65
C ASP A 381 -5.79 7.68 23.97
N SER A 382 -6.19 8.91 24.23
CA SER A 382 -7.58 9.29 24.51
C SER A 382 -8.53 9.08 23.31
N ASN A 383 -8.00 8.96 22.10
CA ASN A 383 -8.76 8.70 20.88
C ASN A 383 -8.96 7.19 20.62
N ALA A 384 -8.31 6.32 21.38
CA ALA A 384 -8.48 4.89 21.25
C ALA A 384 -9.71 4.41 22.00
N ALA A 385 -10.62 3.71 21.32
CA ALA A 385 -11.74 3.02 21.92
C ALA A 385 -11.34 1.66 22.52
N GLY A 386 -10.21 1.11 22.06
CA GLY A 386 -9.62 -0.13 22.54
C GLY A 386 -8.22 -0.34 21.98
N TYR A 387 -7.65 -1.50 22.31
CA TYR A 387 -6.29 -1.87 21.89
C TYR A 387 -6.22 -3.31 21.42
N ALA A 388 -5.46 -3.54 20.35
CA ALA A 388 -5.01 -4.86 19.93
C ALA A 388 -3.62 -5.10 20.52
N ILE A 389 -3.43 -6.20 21.24
CA ILE A 389 -2.16 -6.60 21.84
C ILE A 389 -1.69 -7.86 21.13
N SER A 390 -0.53 -7.79 20.47
CA SER A 390 0.11 -8.93 19.81
C SER A 390 1.06 -9.64 20.77
N PHE A 391 1.09 -10.98 20.67
CA PHE A 391 2.03 -11.84 21.35
C PHE A 391 2.68 -12.73 20.31
N ARG A 392 3.84 -12.38 19.90
CA ARG A 392 4.55 -13.08 18.83
C ARG A 392 5.74 -13.84 19.44
N PRO A 393 5.85 -15.17 19.26
CA PRO A 393 7.12 -15.85 19.54
C PRO A 393 8.25 -15.18 18.74
N VAL A 394 9.38 -14.89 19.40
CA VAL A 394 10.54 -14.32 18.73
C VAL A 394 10.95 -15.22 17.57
N GLY A 395 11.21 -14.65 16.39
CA GLY A 395 11.49 -15.37 15.15
C GLY A 395 10.27 -15.69 14.30
N SER A 396 9.03 -15.49 14.80
CA SER A 396 7.82 -15.60 13.94
C SER A 396 7.77 -14.46 12.95
N ALA A 397 7.51 -14.78 11.68
CA ALA A 397 7.47 -13.80 10.61
C ALA A 397 6.28 -12.84 10.76
N ALA A 398 5.10 -13.33 11.16
CA ALA A 398 3.86 -12.57 11.29
C ALA A 398 3.36 -12.54 12.74
N TYR A 399 2.33 -11.75 12.98
CA TYR A 399 1.61 -11.74 14.25
C TYR A 399 0.61 -12.92 14.26
N PRO A 400 0.81 -13.96 15.10
CA PRO A 400 -0.06 -15.15 15.11
C PRO A 400 -1.33 -14.96 15.94
N GLU A 401 -1.26 -14.12 16.98
CA GLU A 401 -2.35 -13.90 17.93
C GLU A 401 -2.48 -12.44 18.33
N PHE A 402 -3.72 -12.05 18.61
CA PHE A 402 -4.06 -10.76 19.22
C PHE A 402 -5.03 -10.98 20.38
N ARG A 403 -4.86 -10.17 21.43
CA ARG A 403 -5.88 -9.98 22.46
C ARG A 403 -6.36 -8.54 22.39
N TYR A 404 -7.65 -8.38 22.59
CA TYR A 404 -8.26 -7.06 22.57
C TYR A 404 -8.66 -6.64 23.96
N VAL A 405 -8.43 -5.38 24.29
CA VAL A 405 -8.84 -4.77 25.56
C VAL A 405 -9.54 -3.45 25.28
N ASN A 406 -10.55 -3.15 26.07
CA ASN A 406 -11.27 -1.89 25.97
C ASN A 406 -10.43 -0.74 26.54
N SER A 407 -10.72 0.49 26.12
CA SER A 407 -10.01 1.69 26.58
C SER A 407 -10.03 1.86 28.11
N ASN A 408 -11.11 1.45 28.80
CA ASN A 408 -11.21 1.48 30.25
C ASN A 408 -10.29 0.48 30.98
N GLN A 409 -9.73 -0.49 30.26
CA GLN A 409 -8.76 -1.48 30.77
C GLN A 409 -7.32 -1.11 30.36
N ALA A 410 -7.16 -0.05 29.57
CA ALA A 410 -5.90 0.33 28.96
C ALA A 410 -4.87 0.82 30.00
N GLY A 411 -3.61 0.68 29.63
CA GLY A 411 -2.48 1.22 30.40
C GLY A 411 -1.96 0.32 31.50
N ASN A 412 -2.71 -0.73 31.93
CA ASN A 412 -2.27 -1.72 32.93
C ASN A 412 -3.06 -3.02 32.74
N VAL A 413 -2.51 -3.97 31.99
CA VAL A 413 -3.21 -5.21 31.58
C VAL A 413 -2.40 -6.43 32.01
N ALA A 414 -3.05 -7.35 32.74
CA ALA A 414 -2.48 -8.65 33.05
C ALA A 414 -2.56 -9.57 31.82
N ILE A 415 -1.41 -10.06 31.40
CA ILE A 415 -1.25 -11.09 30.37
C ILE A 415 -0.95 -12.39 31.08
N THR A 416 -1.73 -13.44 30.86
CA THR A 416 -1.54 -14.74 31.46
C THR A 416 -1.61 -15.86 30.43
N GLY A 417 -1.01 -17.03 30.75
CA GLY A 417 -1.10 -18.21 29.93
C GLY A 417 -0.14 -18.24 28.74
N LEU A 418 0.92 -17.41 28.74
CA LEU A 418 2.02 -17.58 27.80
C LEU A 418 2.89 -18.78 28.21
N ASP A 419 3.48 -19.46 27.22
CA ASP A 419 4.45 -20.52 27.51
C ASP A 419 5.75 -19.90 28.06
N ALA A 420 6.05 -20.18 29.32
CA ALA A 420 7.23 -19.63 30.00
C ALA A 420 8.58 -20.11 29.39
N SER A 421 8.56 -21.14 28.52
CA SER A 421 9.75 -21.61 27.80
C SER A 421 10.00 -20.89 26.49
N VAL A 422 9.06 -20.03 26.06
CA VAL A 422 9.10 -19.28 24.80
C VAL A 422 9.29 -17.80 25.08
N GLN A 423 10.25 -17.18 24.43
CA GLN A 423 10.36 -15.73 24.44
C GLN A 423 9.37 -15.08 23.46
N TYR A 424 8.58 -14.15 23.95
CA TYR A 424 7.61 -13.41 23.16
C TYR A 424 8.03 -11.96 22.96
N ALA A 425 7.75 -11.44 21.77
CA ALA A 425 7.73 -10.03 21.49
C ALA A 425 6.27 -9.53 21.58
N VAL A 426 6.04 -8.56 22.45
CA VAL A 426 4.71 -8.00 22.74
C VAL A 426 4.63 -6.59 22.20
N SER A 427 3.57 -6.28 21.47
CA SER A 427 3.34 -4.99 20.85
C SER A 427 1.85 -4.61 20.93
N ILE A 428 1.53 -3.32 20.90
CA ILE A 428 0.21 -2.79 21.15
C ILE A 428 -0.16 -1.82 20.03
N ALA A 429 -1.37 -1.91 19.48
CA ALA A 429 -1.94 -0.90 18.59
C ALA A 429 -3.26 -0.39 19.12
N GLY A 430 -3.52 0.92 19.01
CA GLY A 430 -4.82 1.50 19.31
C GLY A 430 -5.83 1.21 18.21
N LEU A 431 -7.09 1.00 18.59
CA LEU A 431 -8.24 1.01 17.68
C LEU A 431 -9.13 2.22 17.99
N ASP A 432 -9.59 2.90 16.94
CA ASP A 432 -10.65 3.91 17.09
C ASP A 432 -12.04 3.28 17.16
N GLY A 433 -13.07 4.09 17.46
CA GLY A 433 -14.46 3.62 17.53
C GLY A 433 -15.05 3.11 16.21
N ASN A 434 -14.34 3.29 15.10
CA ASN A 434 -14.73 2.85 13.76
C ASN A 434 -13.94 1.63 13.26
N GLY A 435 -13.06 1.05 14.10
CA GLY A 435 -12.25 -0.11 13.75
C GLY A 435 -10.98 0.19 12.95
N ARG A 436 -10.48 1.42 12.94
CA ARG A 436 -9.17 1.75 12.38
C ARG A 436 -8.09 1.40 13.38
N ILE A 437 -7.05 0.72 12.91
CA ILE A 437 -5.94 0.26 13.73
C ILE A 437 -4.71 1.11 13.44
N GLY A 438 -4.21 1.83 14.43
CA GLY A 438 -2.99 2.61 14.34
C GLY A 438 -1.73 1.73 14.27
N LEU A 439 -0.56 2.36 14.15
CA LEU A 439 0.72 1.65 14.17
C LEU A 439 0.94 0.94 15.51
N PHE A 440 1.53 -0.26 15.45
CA PHE A 440 1.95 -0.98 16.65
C PHE A 440 3.10 -0.26 17.35
N SER A 441 3.09 -0.26 18.69
CA SER A 441 4.21 0.20 19.51
C SER A 441 5.49 -0.56 19.17
N PRO A 442 6.68 -0.04 19.54
CA PRO A 442 7.87 -0.87 19.60
C PRO A 442 7.62 -2.16 20.40
N GLU A 443 8.18 -3.28 19.93
CA GLU A 443 8.06 -4.55 20.63
C GLU A 443 8.87 -4.55 21.94
N VAL A 444 8.25 -5.10 22.99
CA VAL A 444 8.94 -5.41 24.25
C VAL A 444 9.02 -6.92 24.42
N LEU A 445 10.20 -7.40 24.87
CA LEU A 445 10.43 -8.84 24.98
C LEU A 445 10.09 -9.34 26.38
N THR A 446 9.50 -10.54 26.46
CA THR A 446 9.46 -11.28 27.71
C THR A 446 10.88 -11.73 28.08
N PRO A 447 11.20 -11.85 29.38
CA PRO A 447 12.48 -12.36 29.83
C PRO A 447 12.87 -13.72 29.26
#